data_6228ca2cd74c918d7284622a47f9b891
#
_entry.id   6228ca2cd74c918d7284622a47f9b891
#
_cell.length_a   1.000
_cell.length_b   1.000
_cell.length_c   1.000
_cell.angle_alpha   90.00
_cell.angle_beta   90.00
_cell.angle_gamma   90.00
#
_symmetry.space_group_name_H-M   'P 1'
#
loop_
_entity.id
_entity.type
_entity.pdbx_description
1 polymer ?
#
loop_
_entity_poly.entity_id
_entity_poly.type
_entity_poly.pdbx_seq_one_letter_code
_entity_poly.pdbx_strand_id
1 'polypeptide(L)'
;EPLTTEDVWNIIKTEKPVGVVVAFGGQTAIKLTKFLDESGIKILGTSADGIDTAEDRERFDALLEKFAIRRPKGMGVMTKQEALNAANTLGYPVLLRPSYVIGGQNMTIAHEDADVERYMDIILSGEIENPVLVDKYMMGTELEVDVISDGKDVLIPGIMEHVERAGVHSGDSIAVYPPVSLSESVIKTIIKYTNKMALGLEVKGMINIQYIVRGNDVFVIEVNPRSSRTVPFLSKVTGIPMINVATKAAMGLTIKEQGYKPGLKLFPDYYAVKAPVFSFNKMSNVDITLS
;
A
#
# COMPACT_ATOMS: atom_id res chain seq x y z
N GLU A 1 2.32 -6.70 25.15
CA GLU A 1 1.59 -5.47 25.42
C GLU A 1 0.90 -4.95 24.16
N PRO A 2 -0.25 -4.27 24.28
CA PRO A 2 -0.91 -3.64 23.13
C PRO A 2 -0.04 -2.55 22.51
N LEU A 3 -0.25 -2.28 21.22
CA LEU A 3 0.42 -1.18 20.52
C LEU A 3 -0.33 0.15 20.73
N THR A 4 -0.51 0.52 22.02
CA THR A 4 -1.00 1.85 22.41
C THR A 4 0.17 2.81 22.63
N THR A 5 -0.07 4.10 22.56
CA THR A 5 0.95 5.11 22.85
C THR A 5 1.51 4.98 24.27
N GLU A 6 0.65 4.68 25.24
CA GLU A 6 1.02 4.53 26.65
C GLU A 6 1.92 3.31 26.86
N ASP A 7 1.50 2.14 26.39
CA ASP A 7 2.27 0.90 26.57
C ASP A 7 3.63 0.99 25.89
N VAL A 8 3.65 1.46 24.63
CA VAL A 8 4.90 1.62 23.89
C VAL A 8 5.81 2.63 24.57
N TRP A 9 5.28 3.73 25.10
CA TRP A 9 6.06 4.71 25.84
C TRP A 9 6.69 4.13 27.12
N ASN A 10 5.93 3.33 27.87
CA ASN A 10 6.42 2.69 29.08
C ASN A 10 7.53 1.67 28.78
N ILE A 11 7.39 0.90 27.70
CA ILE A 11 8.44 -0.01 27.23
C ILE A 11 9.71 0.77 26.83
N ILE A 12 9.57 1.84 26.05
CA ILE A 12 10.71 2.68 25.64
C ILE A 12 11.46 3.26 26.84
N LYS A 13 10.75 3.75 27.87
CA LYS A 13 11.36 4.26 29.10
C LYS A 13 12.13 3.20 29.85
N THR A 14 11.61 1.98 29.88
CA THR A 14 12.19 0.85 30.61
C THR A 14 13.39 0.28 29.88
N GLU A 15 13.24 -0.05 28.59
CA GLU A 15 14.24 -0.73 27.78
C GLU A 15 15.29 0.22 27.17
N LYS A 16 14.98 1.51 27.07
CA LYS A 16 15.85 2.56 26.51
C LYS A 16 16.50 2.16 25.18
N PRO A 17 15.71 1.74 24.17
CA PRO A 17 16.23 1.31 22.88
C PRO A 17 16.90 2.48 22.16
N VAL A 18 17.80 2.19 21.22
CA VAL A 18 18.44 3.18 20.35
C VAL A 18 17.47 3.83 19.35
N GLY A 19 16.31 3.26 19.17
CA GLY A 19 15.24 3.71 18.30
C GLY A 19 14.16 2.64 18.09
N VAL A 20 13.13 2.97 17.32
CA VAL A 20 11.98 2.12 17.06
C VAL A 20 11.81 1.88 15.57
N VAL A 21 11.56 0.64 15.16
CA VAL A 21 11.21 0.27 13.79
C VAL A 21 9.69 0.12 13.71
N VAL A 22 9.01 0.97 12.97
CA VAL A 22 7.54 0.92 12.79
C VAL A 22 7.11 0.12 11.56
N ALA A 23 7.98 -0.02 10.56
CA ALA A 23 7.64 -0.57 9.25
C ALA A 23 7.23 -2.06 9.24
N PHE A 24 7.47 -2.82 10.32
CA PHE A 24 7.15 -4.25 10.38
C PHE A 24 5.94 -4.59 11.26
N GLY A 25 5.33 -3.60 11.90
CA GLY A 25 4.17 -3.78 12.79
C GLY A 25 2.82 -3.51 12.13
N GLY A 26 2.76 -3.47 10.80
CA GLY A 26 1.53 -3.16 10.06
C GLY A 26 1.02 -1.74 10.31
N GLN A 27 -0.24 -1.49 9.97
CA GLN A 27 -0.85 -0.17 10.08
C GLN A 27 -0.94 0.33 11.55
N THR A 28 -1.07 -0.58 12.50
CA THR A 28 -1.13 -0.22 13.93
C THR A 28 0.17 0.44 14.39
N ALA A 29 1.33 -0.09 13.98
CA ALA A 29 2.62 0.51 14.32
C ALA A 29 2.87 1.82 13.56
N ILE A 30 2.45 1.93 12.30
CA ILE A 30 2.55 3.17 11.50
C ILE A 30 1.81 4.33 12.18
N LYS A 31 0.63 4.09 12.75
CA LYS A 31 -0.12 5.12 13.49
C LYS A 31 0.60 5.70 14.72
N LEU A 32 1.60 4.99 15.25
CA LEU A 32 2.42 5.50 16.36
C LEU A 32 3.53 6.46 15.90
N THR A 33 3.79 6.57 14.60
CA THR A 33 4.92 7.32 14.04
C THR A 33 4.94 8.76 14.52
N LYS A 34 3.80 9.46 14.42
CA LYS A 34 3.68 10.86 14.84
C LYS A 34 3.98 11.03 16.32
N PHE A 35 3.39 10.20 17.18
CA PHE A 35 3.64 10.22 18.62
C PHE A 35 5.12 9.98 18.96
N LEU A 36 5.76 9.01 18.30
CA LEU A 36 7.16 8.69 18.52
C LEU A 36 8.08 9.86 18.13
N ASP A 37 7.83 10.47 16.98
CA ASP A 37 8.58 11.60 16.46
C ASP A 37 8.45 12.84 17.37
N GLU A 38 7.22 13.22 17.72
CA GLU A 38 6.92 14.32 18.65
C GLU A 38 7.50 14.10 20.04
N SER A 39 7.66 12.83 20.46
CA SER A 39 8.31 12.46 21.73
C SER A 39 9.84 12.41 21.64
N GLY A 40 10.44 12.74 20.49
CA GLY A 40 11.88 12.72 20.27
C GLY A 40 12.49 11.31 20.17
N ILE A 41 11.67 10.29 19.91
CA ILE A 41 12.11 8.91 19.74
C ILE A 41 12.58 8.70 18.32
N LYS A 42 13.82 8.25 18.16
CA LYS A 42 14.39 7.97 16.84
C LYS A 42 13.65 6.83 16.14
N ILE A 43 13.09 7.11 14.97
CA ILE A 43 12.55 6.09 14.08
C ILE A 43 13.70 5.52 13.25
N LEU A 44 13.88 4.20 13.31
CA LEU A 44 14.87 3.48 12.53
C LEU A 44 14.22 3.04 11.22
N GLY A 45 14.69 3.61 10.12
CA GLY A 45 14.13 3.36 8.79
C GLY A 45 13.65 4.64 8.12
N THR A 46 12.50 4.57 7.44
CA THR A 46 11.85 5.72 6.81
C THR A 46 11.45 6.74 7.87
N SER A 47 11.73 8.01 7.62
CA SER A 47 11.43 9.11 8.56
C SER A 47 9.92 9.28 8.78
N ALA A 48 9.55 9.94 9.88
CA ALA A 48 8.16 10.30 10.14
C ALA A 48 7.57 11.14 9.00
N ASP A 49 8.32 12.06 8.44
CA ASP A 49 7.92 12.90 7.32
C ASP A 49 7.68 12.08 6.03
N GLY A 50 8.56 11.11 5.73
CA GLY A 50 8.39 10.20 4.59
C GLY A 50 7.16 9.30 4.74
N ILE A 51 6.91 8.80 5.97
CA ILE A 51 5.72 8.02 6.29
C ILE A 51 4.46 8.87 6.16
N ASP A 52 4.45 10.07 6.73
CA ASP A 52 3.33 11.00 6.65
C ASP A 52 3.03 11.40 5.20
N THR A 53 4.07 11.65 4.40
CA THR A 53 3.91 11.95 2.96
C THR A 53 3.25 10.79 2.19
N ALA A 54 3.51 9.54 2.58
CA ALA A 54 2.90 8.38 1.96
C ALA A 54 1.44 8.15 2.42
N GLU A 55 1.12 8.49 3.67
CA GLU A 55 -0.21 8.29 4.27
C GLU A 55 -1.15 9.48 4.01
N ASP A 56 -0.63 10.69 3.89
CA ASP A 56 -1.42 11.89 3.59
C ASP A 56 -1.70 11.99 2.10
N ARG A 57 -2.99 12.05 1.76
CA ARG A 57 -3.43 12.05 0.36
C ARG A 57 -2.90 13.24 -0.44
N GLU A 58 -2.97 14.44 0.12
CA GLU A 58 -2.59 15.65 -0.60
C GLU A 58 -1.08 15.69 -0.85
N ARG A 59 -0.30 15.33 0.18
CA ARG A 59 1.16 15.24 0.08
C ARG A 59 1.60 14.15 -0.90
N PHE A 60 0.94 13.00 -0.85
CA PHE A 60 1.22 11.90 -1.78
C PHE A 60 0.85 12.25 -3.21
N ASP A 61 -0.31 12.88 -3.41
CA ASP A 61 -0.76 13.36 -4.72
C ASP A 61 0.23 14.36 -5.32
N ALA A 62 0.70 15.33 -4.53
CA ALA A 62 1.73 16.29 -4.95
C ALA A 62 3.05 15.60 -5.34
N LEU A 63 3.44 14.55 -4.61
CA LEU A 63 4.61 13.73 -4.94
C LEU A 63 4.45 13.02 -6.28
N LEU A 64 3.29 12.41 -6.52
CA LEU A 64 3.00 11.71 -7.79
C LEU A 64 2.99 12.69 -8.98
N GLU A 65 2.41 13.87 -8.81
CA GLU A 65 2.42 14.93 -9.82
C GLU A 65 3.83 15.42 -10.12
N LYS A 66 4.64 15.69 -9.09
CA LYS A 66 6.06 16.06 -9.24
C LYS A 66 6.84 15.06 -10.09
N PHE A 67 6.53 13.79 -9.97
CA PHE A 67 7.22 12.73 -10.70
C PHE A 67 6.54 12.31 -12.00
N ALA A 68 5.41 12.94 -12.37
CA ALA A 68 4.57 12.55 -13.49
C ALA A 68 4.17 11.06 -13.43
N ILE A 69 3.75 10.61 -12.26
CA ILE A 69 3.25 9.26 -12.00
C ILE A 69 1.73 9.32 -12.06
N ARG A 70 1.12 8.43 -12.83
CA ARG A 70 -0.34 8.38 -12.99
C ARG A 70 -1.01 7.71 -11.81
N ARG A 71 -2.16 8.24 -11.41
CA ARG A 71 -3.09 7.65 -10.45
C ARG A 71 -4.53 7.77 -10.93
N PRO A 72 -5.48 6.96 -10.44
CA PRO A 72 -6.89 7.20 -10.67
C PRO A 72 -7.25 8.61 -10.18
N LYS A 73 -8.07 9.31 -10.94
CA LYS A 73 -8.59 10.61 -10.49
C LYS A 73 -9.57 10.40 -9.36
N GLY A 74 -9.55 11.26 -8.36
CA GLY A 74 -10.47 11.19 -7.23
C GLY A 74 -10.63 12.54 -6.54
N MET A 75 -11.69 12.64 -5.74
CA MET A 75 -12.08 13.84 -4.99
C MET A 75 -12.49 13.47 -3.57
N GLY A 76 -12.07 14.25 -2.59
CA GLY A 76 -12.60 14.19 -1.24
C GLY A 76 -13.88 15.03 -1.13
N VAL A 77 -14.93 14.49 -0.50
CA VAL A 77 -16.24 15.14 -0.39
C VAL A 77 -16.78 14.98 1.03
N MET A 78 -17.55 15.97 1.47
CA MET A 78 -18.16 15.98 2.81
C MET A 78 -19.68 15.83 2.76
N THR A 79 -20.29 16.08 1.60
CA THR A 79 -21.74 16.09 1.45
C THR A 79 -22.19 15.15 0.32
N LYS A 80 -23.45 14.71 0.40
CA LYS A 80 -24.06 13.90 -0.66
C LYS A 80 -24.04 14.61 -2.03
N GLN A 81 -24.32 15.92 -2.05
CA GLN A 81 -24.34 16.69 -3.30
C GLN A 81 -22.93 16.79 -3.92
N GLU A 82 -21.91 16.98 -3.10
CA GLU A 82 -20.52 16.96 -3.58
C GLU A 82 -20.14 15.58 -4.13
N ALA A 83 -20.60 14.49 -3.49
CA ALA A 83 -20.34 13.13 -3.96
C ALA A 83 -20.96 12.86 -5.33
N LEU A 84 -22.21 13.27 -5.54
CA LEU A 84 -22.88 13.17 -6.83
C LEU A 84 -22.17 14.00 -7.91
N ASN A 85 -21.80 15.24 -7.60
CA ASN A 85 -21.06 16.10 -8.53
C ASN A 85 -19.69 15.50 -8.90
N ALA A 86 -18.97 14.95 -7.92
CA ALA A 86 -17.70 14.28 -8.13
C ALA A 86 -17.87 13.04 -9.01
N ALA A 87 -18.85 12.18 -8.71
CA ALA A 87 -19.13 10.97 -9.48
C ALA A 87 -19.49 11.30 -10.94
N ASN A 88 -20.34 12.28 -11.16
CA ASN A 88 -20.71 12.73 -12.50
C ASN A 88 -19.52 13.35 -13.27
N THR A 89 -18.65 14.08 -12.58
CA THR A 89 -17.42 14.64 -13.18
C THR A 89 -16.42 13.57 -13.57
N LEU A 90 -16.22 12.55 -12.72
CA LEU A 90 -15.32 11.43 -12.96
C LEU A 90 -15.89 10.43 -13.98
N GLY A 91 -17.22 10.39 -14.10
CA GLY A 91 -17.97 9.40 -14.88
C GLY A 91 -17.99 8.03 -14.18
N TYR A 92 -19.14 7.36 -14.27
CA TYR A 92 -19.31 6.02 -13.68
C TYR A 92 -18.52 4.92 -14.42
N PRO A 93 -18.18 3.80 -13.74
CA PRO A 93 -18.32 3.58 -12.31
C PRO A 93 -17.29 4.36 -11.49
N VAL A 94 -17.64 4.64 -10.23
CA VAL A 94 -16.76 5.27 -9.24
C VAL A 94 -16.64 4.38 -8.00
N LEU A 95 -15.51 4.47 -7.30
CA LEU A 95 -15.28 3.82 -6.02
C LEU A 95 -15.51 4.84 -4.90
N LEU A 96 -16.43 4.53 -4.00
CA LEU A 96 -16.69 5.30 -2.79
C LEU A 96 -16.02 4.62 -1.62
N ARG A 97 -15.26 5.39 -0.84
CA ARG A 97 -14.59 4.86 0.35
C ARG A 97 -14.38 5.94 1.41
N PRO A 98 -14.43 5.62 2.72
CA PRO A 98 -13.99 6.54 3.75
C PRO A 98 -12.51 6.87 3.60
N SER A 99 -12.06 8.04 4.06
CA SER A 99 -10.63 8.43 4.01
C SER A 99 -9.73 7.49 4.81
N TYR A 100 -10.26 6.90 5.88
CA TYR A 100 -9.54 5.94 6.70
C TYR A 100 -10.22 4.58 6.63
N VAL A 101 -9.68 3.69 5.81
CA VAL A 101 -10.19 2.32 5.63
C VAL A 101 -9.14 1.33 6.13
N ILE A 102 -9.58 0.36 6.93
CA ILE A 102 -8.77 -0.80 7.29
C ILE A 102 -9.35 -2.02 6.57
N GLY A 103 -8.57 -2.61 5.66
CA GLY A 103 -8.94 -3.87 5.01
C GLY A 103 -10.13 -3.80 4.05
N GLY A 104 -10.35 -2.65 3.39
CA GLY A 104 -11.41 -2.50 2.38
C GLY A 104 -12.85 -2.42 2.92
N GLN A 105 -13.02 -2.31 4.24
CA GLN A 105 -14.36 -2.19 4.84
C GLN A 105 -15.05 -0.90 4.41
N ASN A 106 -16.36 -0.99 4.16
CA ASN A 106 -17.20 0.13 3.74
C ASN A 106 -16.77 0.77 2.40
N MET A 107 -16.18 0.02 1.50
CA MET A 107 -15.94 0.43 0.12
C MET A 107 -17.08 -0.05 -0.77
N THR A 108 -17.54 0.79 -1.70
CA THR A 108 -18.62 0.45 -2.64
C THR A 108 -18.29 0.97 -4.03
N ILE A 109 -18.50 0.13 -5.04
CA ILE A 109 -18.47 0.56 -6.44
C ILE A 109 -19.86 1.05 -6.79
N ALA A 110 -19.98 2.32 -7.13
CA ALA A 110 -21.23 2.93 -7.58
C ALA A 110 -21.25 3.00 -9.11
N HIS A 111 -22.35 2.54 -9.68
CA HIS A 111 -22.58 2.53 -11.13
C HIS A 111 -23.50 3.64 -11.59
N GLU A 112 -24.24 4.24 -10.68
CA GLU A 112 -25.21 5.31 -10.92
C GLU A 112 -25.41 6.20 -9.69
N ASP A 113 -26.12 7.31 -9.87
CA ASP A 113 -26.38 8.29 -8.80
C ASP A 113 -27.08 7.66 -7.59
N ALA A 114 -28.01 6.72 -7.80
CA ALA A 114 -28.74 6.05 -6.73
C ALA A 114 -27.81 5.24 -5.79
N ASP A 115 -26.72 4.67 -6.33
CA ASP A 115 -25.71 3.96 -5.51
C ASP A 115 -24.93 4.94 -4.65
N VAL A 116 -24.57 6.09 -5.21
CA VAL A 116 -23.86 7.16 -4.46
C VAL A 116 -24.74 7.70 -3.33
N GLU A 117 -26.02 7.98 -3.61
CA GLU A 117 -26.96 8.46 -2.61
C GLU A 117 -27.11 7.47 -1.46
N ARG A 118 -27.34 6.20 -1.78
CA ARG A 118 -27.48 5.14 -0.76
C ARG A 118 -26.24 5.00 0.11
N TYR A 119 -25.05 5.03 -0.50
CA TYR A 119 -23.80 4.98 0.22
C TYR A 119 -23.63 6.17 1.15
N MET A 120 -23.85 7.37 0.64
CA MET A 120 -23.71 8.60 1.43
C MET A 120 -24.73 8.65 2.57
N ASP A 121 -25.96 8.16 2.39
CA ASP A 121 -26.97 8.10 3.46
C ASP A 121 -26.51 7.18 4.61
N ILE A 122 -25.88 6.05 4.29
CA ILE A 122 -25.33 5.13 5.30
C ILE A 122 -24.18 5.81 6.05
N ILE A 123 -23.25 6.41 5.34
CA ILE A 123 -22.07 7.04 5.94
C ILE A 123 -22.46 8.29 6.74
N LEU A 124 -23.34 9.14 6.21
CA LEU A 124 -23.80 10.37 6.86
C LEU A 124 -24.74 10.12 8.05
N SER A 125 -25.26 8.90 8.23
CA SER A 125 -26.01 8.55 9.43
C SER A 125 -25.16 8.54 10.72
N GLY A 126 -23.82 8.52 10.58
CA GLY A 126 -22.85 8.74 11.64
C GLY A 126 -22.25 10.15 11.59
N GLU A 127 -21.54 10.56 12.62
CA GLU A 127 -20.72 11.78 12.57
C GLU A 127 -19.50 11.53 11.66
N ILE A 128 -19.39 12.31 10.58
CA ILE A 128 -18.24 12.26 9.69
C ILE A 128 -17.21 13.30 10.12
N GLU A 129 -16.11 12.86 10.66
CA GLU A 129 -14.95 13.72 10.94
C GLU A 129 -14.04 13.90 9.70
N ASN A 130 -14.11 13.00 8.73
CA ASN A 130 -13.20 12.92 7.61
C ASN A 130 -13.95 12.78 6.28
N PRO A 131 -13.42 13.34 5.16
CA PRO A 131 -14.08 13.27 3.88
C PRO A 131 -14.26 11.83 3.38
N VAL A 132 -15.32 11.61 2.62
CA VAL A 132 -15.50 10.43 1.78
C VAL A 132 -14.71 10.63 0.49
N LEU A 133 -14.00 9.62 0.04
CA LEU A 133 -13.27 9.66 -1.23
C LEU A 133 -14.13 9.07 -2.34
N VAL A 134 -14.27 9.83 -3.41
CA VAL A 134 -14.90 9.41 -4.66
C VAL A 134 -13.79 9.28 -5.69
N ASP A 135 -13.40 8.06 -6.01
CA ASP A 135 -12.31 7.78 -6.95
C ASP A 135 -12.87 7.17 -8.25
N LYS A 136 -12.28 7.51 -9.38
CA LYS A 136 -12.60 6.81 -10.64
C LYS A 136 -12.28 5.33 -10.49
N TYR A 137 -13.29 4.47 -10.55
CA TYR A 137 -13.06 3.04 -10.55
C TYR A 137 -12.39 2.61 -11.86
N MET A 138 -11.31 1.86 -11.74
CA MET A 138 -10.55 1.39 -12.89
C MET A 138 -10.57 -0.13 -12.92
N MET A 139 -11.01 -0.68 -14.04
CA MET A 139 -10.82 -2.11 -14.34
C MET A 139 -9.44 -2.31 -14.99
N GLY A 140 -8.74 -3.33 -14.56
CA GLY A 140 -7.41 -3.67 -15.09
C GLY A 140 -6.77 -4.79 -14.27
N THR A 141 -5.55 -5.14 -14.63
CA THR A 141 -4.74 -6.10 -13.87
C THR A 141 -4.12 -5.40 -12.67
N GLU A 142 -4.42 -5.87 -11.48
CA GLU A 142 -3.83 -5.34 -10.25
C GLU A 142 -2.50 -6.01 -9.96
N LEU A 143 -1.55 -5.24 -9.46
CA LEU A 143 -0.20 -5.68 -9.17
C LEU A 143 0.24 -5.18 -7.80
N GLU A 144 1.06 -5.97 -7.15
CA GLU A 144 1.68 -5.62 -5.88
C GLU A 144 3.21 -5.74 -5.98
N VAL A 145 3.91 -4.72 -5.50
CA VAL A 145 5.37 -4.66 -5.51
C VAL A 145 5.86 -4.30 -4.12
N ASP A 146 6.50 -5.26 -3.46
CA ASP A 146 7.22 -5.02 -2.22
C ASP A 146 8.67 -4.67 -2.52
N VAL A 147 9.15 -3.58 -1.95
CA VAL A 147 10.40 -2.93 -2.30
C VAL A 147 11.26 -2.74 -1.07
N ILE A 148 12.56 -2.90 -1.23
CA ILE A 148 13.55 -2.55 -0.23
C ILE A 148 14.38 -1.38 -0.74
N SER A 149 14.55 -0.35 0.09
CA SER A 149 15.41 0.80 -0.22
C SER A 149 16.34 1.11 0.95
N ASP A 150 17.53 1.58 0.62
CA ASP A 150 18.50 2.10 1.61
C ASP A 150 18.58 3.63 1.59
N GLY A 151 17.66 4.29 0.87
CA GLY A 151 17.62 5.74 0.64
C GLY A 151 18.45 6.22 -0.55
N LYS A 152 19.21 5.34 -1.20
CA LYS A 152 20.03 5.64 -2.40
C LYS A 152 19.75 4.66 -3.53
N ASP A 153 19.73 3.38 -3.20
CA ASP A 153 19.46 2.29 -4.11
C ASP A 153 18.12 1.62 -3.75
N VAL A 154 17.49 0.99 -4.74
CA VAL A 154 16.22 0.30 -4.62
C VAL A 154 16.37 -1.13 -5.12
N LEU A 155 15.97 -2.10 -4.32
CA LEU A 155 15.88 -3.50 -4.69
C LEU A 155 14.41 -3.90 -4.83
N ILE A 156 14.03 -4.41 -5.99
CA ILE A 156 12.71 -4.94 -6.29
C ILE A 156 12.83 -6.46 -6.39
N PRO A 157 12.49 -7.22 -5.34
CA PRO A 157 12.59 -8.68 -5.36
C PRO A 157 11.70 -9.34 -6.40
N GLY A 158 10.51 -8.77 -6.64
CA GLY A 158 9.56 -9.26 -7.63
C GLY A 158 8.35 -8.37 -7.79
N ILE A 159 7.58 -8.67 -8.83
CA ILE A 159 6.28 -8.07 -9.12
C ILE A 159 5.26 -9.21 -9.03
N MET A 160 4.23 -9.03 -8.21
CA MET A 160 3.12 -9.97 -8.05
C MET A 160 1.95 -9.53 -8.91
N GLU A 161 1.39 -10.42 -9.70
CA GLU A 161 0.19 -10.17 -10.51
C GLU A 161 -1.01 -10.86 -9.86
N HIS A 162 -2.08 -10.10 -9.58
CA HIS A 162 -3.32 -10.65 -9.02
C HIS A 162 -4.14 -11.36 -10.11
N VAL A 163 -4.73 -12.49 -9.75
CA VAL A 163 -5.60 -13.28 -10.64
C VAL A 163 -7.00 -12.71 -10.65
N GLU A 164 -7.48 -12.25 -9.49
CA GLU A 164 -8.76 -11.60 -9.35
C GLU A 164 -8.77 -10.22 -10.01
N ARG A 165 -9.97 -9.77 -10.38
CA ARG A 165 -10.17 -8.40 -10.87
C ARG A 165 -9.82 -7.37 -9.79
N ALA A 166 -9.50 -6.17 -10.21
CA ALA A 166 -9.21 -5.05 -9.32
C ALA A 166 -10.35 -4.79 -8.33
N GLY A 167 -9.95 -4.49 -7.08
CA GLY A 167 -10.86 -4.24 -5.96
C GLY A 167 -10.92 -5.36 -4.92
N VAL A 168 -10.39 -6.55 -5.22
CA VAL A 168 -10.21 -7.59 -4.19
C VAL A 168 -8.97 -7.24 -3.37
N HIS A 169 -9.10 -7.28 -2.02
CA HIS A 169 -7.98 -6.95 -1.15
C HIS A 169 -6.77 -7.85 -1.40
N SER A 170 -5.58 -7.28 -1.51
CA SER A 170 -4.34 -7.99 -1.89
C SER A 170 -4.00 -9.17 -0.97
N GLY A 171 -4.38 -9.10 0.32
CA GLY A 171 -4.22 -10.20 1.27
C GLY A 171 -5.06 -11.42 0.92
N ASP A 172 -6.19 -11.21 0.27
CA ASP A 172 -7.21 -12.22 -0.04
C ASP A 172 -7.10 -12.71 -1.48
N SER A 173 -6.35 -12.02 -2.33
CA SER A 173 -6.15 -12.36 -3.73
C SER A 173 -5.19 -13.53 -3.94
N ILE A 174 -5.50 -14.34 -4.95
CA ILE A 174 -4.52 -15.24 -5.57
C ILE A 174 -3.56 -14.37 -6.38
N ALA A 175 -2.26 -14.59 -6.24
CA ALA A 175 -1.28 -13.83 -6.98
C ALA A 175 -0.20 -14.73 -7.57
N VAL A 176 0.29 -14.36 -8.76
CA VAL A 176 1.30 -15.09 -9.51
C VAL A 176 2.60 -14.32 -9.55
N TYR A 177 3.71 -15.02 -9.39
CA TYR A 177 5.07 -14.52 -9.55
C TYR A 177 5.89 -15.47 -10.44
N PRO A 178 6.63 -15.00 -11.44
CA PRO A 178 6.62 -13.65 -12.03
C PRO A 178 5.28 -13.31 -12.68
N PRO A 179 5.03 -12.03 -13.03
CA PRO A 179 3.81 -11.63 -13.72
C PRO A 179 3.74 -12.30 -15.10
N VAL A 180 2.52 -12.67 -15.52
CA VAL A 180 2.29 -13.45 -16.76
C VAL A 180 1.70 -12.63 -17.90
N SER A 181 0.99 -11.53 -17.58
CA SER A 181 0.27 -10.74 -18.59
C SER A 181 0.98 -9.44 -18.99
N LEU A 182 2.08 -9.09 -18.32
CA LEU A 182 2.72 -7.78 -18.48
C LEU A 182 3.71 -7.74 -19.65
N SER A 183 3.61 -6.69 -20.47
CA SER A 183 4.63 -6.38 -21.48
C SER A 183 5.91 -5.81 -20.83
N GLU A 184 7.04 -5.93 -21.52
CA GLU A 184 8.29 -5.31 -21.06
C GLU A 184 8.18 -3.80 -20.83
N SER A 185 7.39 -3.09 -21.64
CA SER A 185 7.19 -1.65 -21.50
C SER A 185 6.46 -1.29 -20.21
N VAL A 186 5.48 -2.11 -19.81
CA VAL A 186 4.76 -1.98 -18.54
C VAL A 186 5.69 -2.26 -17.38
N ILE A 187 6.47 -3.35 -17.41
CA ILE A 187 7.46 -3.68 -16.39
C ILE A 187 8.48 -2.54 -16.21
N LYS A 188 9.02 -1.99 -17.30
CA LYS A 188 9.94 -0.84 -17.26
C LYS A 188 9.30 0.39 -16.61
N THR A 189 8.01 0.63 -16.88
CA THR A 189 7.27 1.74 -16.29
C THR A 189 7.07 1.53 -14.78
N ILE A 190 6.71 0.32 -14.35
CA ILE A 190 6.58 -0.05 -12.94
C ILE A 190 7.90 0.17 -12.20
N ILE A 191 9.01 -0.33 -12.74
CA ILE A 191 10.35 -0.14 -12.15
C ILE A 191 10.67 1.35 -12.00
N LYS A 192 10.39 2.14 -13.04
CA LYS A 192 10.64 3.59 -13.03
C LYS A 192 9.80 4.29 -11.95
N TYR A 193 8.51 3.96 -11.85
CA TYR A 193 7.60 4.55 -10.86
C TYR A 193 7.99 4.14 -9.45
N THR A 194 8.27 2.85 -9.23
CA THR A 194 8.74 2.30 -7.97
C THR A 194 9.99 3.01 -7.46
N ASN A 195 11.02 3.16 -8.31
CA ASN A 195 12.26 3.87 -7.96
C ASN A 195 11.99 5.33 -7.57
N LYS A 196 11.17 6.05 -8.36
CA LYS A 196 10.84 7.45 -8.07
C LYS A 196 10.12 7.62 -6.73
N MET A 197 9.17 6.74 -6.43
CA MET A 197 8.42 6.81 -5.16
C MET A 197 9.30 6.41 -3.97
N ALA A 198 10.03 5.30 -4.06
CA ALA A 198 10.89 4.87 -2.97
C ALA A 198 11.95 5.92 -2.60
N LEU A 199 12.57 6.54 -3.61
CA LEU A 199 13.57 7.60 -3.38
C LEU A 199 12.93 8.93 -3.02
N GLY A 200 11.77 9.27 -3.60
CA GLY A 200 11.05 10.51 -3.31
C GLY A 200 10.43 10.56 -1.91
N LEU A 201 10.09 9.42 -1.34
CA LEU A 201 9.65 9.23 0.05
C LEU A 201 10.84 8.99 1.01
N GLU A 202 12.07 9.01 0.50
CA GLU A 202 13.29 8.74 1.26
C GLU A 202 13.24 7.43 2.05
N VAL A 203 12.65 6.39 1.42
CA VAL A 203 12.43 5.10 2.07
C VAL A 203 13.75 4.47 2.49
N LYS A 204 13.82 4.05 3.75
CA LYS A 204 14.88 3.21 4.31
C LYS A 204 14.24 2.00 4.97
N GLY A 205 14.38 0.83 4.38
CA GLY A 205 13.68 -0.38 4.78
C GLY A 205 12.71 -0.83 3.71
N MET A 206 11.41 -0.93 4.03
CA MET A 206 10.41 -1.48 3.12
C MET A 206 9.30 -0.49 2.79
N ILE A 207 8.81 -0.63 1.57
CA ILE A 207 7.58 0.01 1.07
C ILE A 207 6.82 -0.98 0.19
N ASN A 208 5.50 -0.99 0.30
CA ASN A 208 4.61 -1.76 -0.55
C ASN A 208 3.86 -0.81 -1.48
N ILE A 209 3.79 -1.13 -2.76
CA ILE A 209 3.14 -0.31 -3.77
C ILE A 209 2.16 -1.16 -4.55
N GLN A 210 0.92 -0.68 -4.67
CA GLN A 210 -0.12 -1.31 -5.47
C GLN A 210 -0.34 -0.52 -6.75
N TYR A 211 -0.40 -1.25 -7.85
CA TYR A 211 -0.60 -0.71 -9.20
C TYR A 211 -1.83 -1.34 -9.84
N ILE A 212 -2.43 -0.62 -10.78
CA ILE A 212 -3.36 -1.18 -11.74
C ILE A 212 -2.86 -0.88 -13.16
N VAL A 213 -2.93 -1.89 -14.02
CA VAL A 213 -2.52 -1.81 -15.42
C VAL A 213 -3.75 -1.95 -16.31
N ARG A 214 -3.93 -0.98 -17.19
CA ARG A 214 -4.96 -0.98 -18.23
C ARG A 214 -4.31 -0.82 -19.60
N GLY A 215 -4.26 -1.91 -20.36
CA GLY A 215 -3.46 -1.94 -21.58
C GLY A 215 -1.97 -1.70 -21.29
N ASN A 216 -1.41 -0.60 -21.77
CA ASN A 216 -0.02 -0.21 -21.49
C ASN A 216 0.09 0.90 -20.42
N ASP A 217 -1.02 1.38 -19.90
CA ASP A 217 -1.03 2.44 -18.89
C ASP A 217 -0.93 1.87 -17.49
N VAL A 218 -0.01 2.40 -16.70
CA VAL A 218 0.25 2.02 -15.31
C VAL A 218 -0.21 3.15 -14.39
N PHE A 219 -1.01 2.79 -13.39
CA PHE A 219 -1.52 3.73 -12.38
C PHE A 219 -1.15 3.21 -10.99
N VAL A 220 -0.76 4.12 -10.10
CA VAL A 220 -0.56 3.83 -8.68
C VAL A 220 -1.91 3.93 -7.98
N ILE A 221 -2.28 2.90 -7.23
CA ILE A 221 -3.51 2.88 -6.42
C ILE A 221 -3.19 3.31 -5.00
N GLU A 222 -2.15 2.69 -4.41
CA GLU A 222 -1.84 2.83 -3.00
C GLU A 222 -0.35 2.64 -2.75
N VAL A 223 0.16 3.33 -1.75
CA VAL A 223 1.50 3.13 -1.22
C VAL A 223 1.39 2.93 0.29
N ASN A 224 2.04 1.89 0.77
CA ASN A 224 2.13 1.58 2.20
C ASN A 224 3.59 1.66 2.64
N PRO A 225 4.00 2.60 3.50
CA PRO A 225 5.39 2.77 3.94
C PRO A 225 5.78 1.70 4.99
N ARG A 226 5.48 0.44 4.69
CA ARG A 226 5.64 -0.72 5.57
C ARG A 226 5.67 -2.02 4.77
N SER A 227 6.00 -3.11 5.46
CA SER A 227 5.89 -4.46 4.90
C SER A 227 4.44 -4.86 4.62
N SER A 228 4.25 -5.70 3.61
CA SER A 228 2.96 -6.28 3.24
C SER A 228 2.83 -7.74 3.68
N ARG A 229 1.63 -8.31 3.48
CA ARG A 229 1.36 -9.74 3.72
C ARG A 229 2.00 -10.66 2.68
N THR A 230 2.43 -10.13 1.54
CA THR A 230 3.10 -10.89 0.46
C THR A 230 4.59 -11.10 0.70
N VAL A 231 5.20 -10.31 1.58
CA VAL A 231 6.64 -10.39 1.89
C VAL A 231 7.13 -11.80 2.26
N PRO A 232 6.44 -12.59 3.13
CA PRO A 232 6.88 -13.96 3.44
C PRO A 232 6.87 -14.87 2.22
N PHE A 233 5.91 -14.72 1.33
CA PHE A 233 5.82 -15.48 0.08
C PHE A 233 6.96 -15.09 -0.87
N LEU A 234 7.12 -13.79 -1.16
CA LEU A 234 8.18 -13.28 -2.02
C LEU A 234 9.57 -13.64 -1.49
N SER A 235 9.79 -13.56 -0.18
CA SER A 235 11.06 -13.97 0.41
C SER A 235 11.43 -15.42 0.08
N LYS A 236 10.44 -16.33 0.14
CA LYS A 236 10.64 -17.75 -0.17
C LYS A 236 10.90 -17.98 -1.66
N VAL A 237 10.04 -17.45 -2.52
CA VAL A 237 10.12 -17.72 -3.96
C VAL A 237 11.29 -17.00 -4.63
N THR A 238 11.74 -15.88 -4.09
CA THR A 238 12.90 -15.16 -4.63
C THR A 238 14.22 -15.56 -3.98
N GLY A 239 14.17 -16.23 -2.82
CA GLY A 239 15.36 -16.53 -2.02
C GLY A 239 16.02 -15.29 -1.39
N ILE A 240 15.36 -14.13 -1.40
CA ILE A 240 15.82 -12.91 -0.74
C ILE A 240 15.15 -12.83 0.64
N PRO A 241 15.90 -12.87 1.76
CA PRO A 241 15.32 -12.70 3.10
C PRO A 241 14.95 -11.23 3.32
N MET A 242 13.81 -10.82 2.75
CA MET A 242 13.42 -9.41 2.57
C MET A 242 13.43 -8.63 3.87
N ILE A 243 12.86 -9.17 4.96
CA ILE A 243 12.84 -8.50 6.27
C ILE A 243 14.26 -8.29 6.81
N ASN A 244 15.14 -9.28 6.66
CA ASN A 244 16.54 -9.15 7.12
C ASN A 244 17.27 -8.05 6.33
N VAL A 245 17.11 -8.05 5.01
CA VAL A 245 17.74 -7.03 4.14
C VAL A 245 17.20 -5.64 4.45
N ALA A 246 15.88 -5.51 4.62
CA ALA A 246 15.22 -4.24 4.94
C ALA A 246 15.60 -3.72 6.34
N THR A 247 15.71 -4.61 7.34
CA THR A 247 16.17 -4.22 8.68
C THR A 247 17.59 -3.68 8.65
N LYS A 248 18.48 -4.34 7.93
CA LYS A 248 19.86 -3.86 7.76
C LYS A 248 19.92 -2.53 7.02
N ALA A 249 19.07 -2.32 6.00
CA ALA A 249 18.95 -1.04 5.31
C ALA A 249 18.44 0.06 6.25
N ALA A 250 17.43 -0.22 7.08
CA ALA A 250 16.94 0.69 8.11
C ALA A 250 18.02 1.05 9.14
N MET A 251 18.96 0.14 9.41
CA MET A 251 20.11 0.34 10.28
C MET A 251 21.30 1.01 9.58
N GLY A 252 21.20 1.33 8.29
CA GLY A 252 22.17 2.10 7.54
C GLY A 252 23.12 1.31 6.62
N LEU A 253 22.97 -0.01 6.51
CA LEU A 253 23.71 -0.80 5.53
C LEU A 253 23.09 -0.65 4.14
N THR A 254 23.91 -0.34 3.15
CA THR A 254 23.40 -0.23 1.76
C THR A 254 23.06 -1.62 1.18
N ILE A 255 22.19 -1.62 0.18
CA ILE A 255 21.82 -2.85 -0.57
C ILE A 255 23.06 -3.52 -1.16
N LYS A 256 24.00 -2.73 -1.67
CA LYS A 256 25.27 -3.24 -2.25
C LYS A 256 26.20 -3.87 -1.22
N GLU A 257 26.35 -3.26 -0.04
CA GLU A 257 27.14 -3.82 1.07
C GLU A 257 26.57 -5.14 1.57
N GLN A 258 25.27 -5.35 1.41
CA GLN A 258 24.61 -6.61 1.72
C GLN A 258 24.73 -7.66 0.61
N GLY A 259 25.45 -7.37 -0.50
CA GLY A 259 25.69 -8.28 -1.61
C GLY A 259 24.56 -8.35 -2.65
N TYR A 260 23.60 -7.41 -2.61
CA TYR A 260 22.50 -7.37 -3.57
C TYR A 260 22.74 -6.33 -4.67
N LYS A 261 22.28 -6.65 -5.88
CA LYS A 261 22.28 -5.74 -7.00
C LYS A 261 20.99 -4.91 -6.97
N PRO A 262 21.06 -3.56 -7.03
CA PRO A 262 19.86 -2.71 -7.15
C PRO A 262 19.07 -3.01 -8.41
N GLY A 263 17.79 -2.66 -8.38
CA GLY A 263 16.83 -2.84 -9.46
C GLY A 263 15.96 -4.09 -9.30
N LEU A 264 15.27 -4.45 -10.37
CA LEU A 264 14.45 -5.66 -10.38
C LEU A 264 15.35 -6.90 -10.45
N LYS A 265 15.10 -7.86 -9.54
CA LYS A 265 15.69 -9.18 -9.62
C LYS A 265 15.23 -9.89 -10.89
N LEU A 266 16.16 -10.58 -11.56
CA LEU A 266 15.81 -11.42 -12.71
C LEU A 266 14.74 -12.44 -12.33
N PHE A 267 13.75 -12.58 -13.20
CA PHE A 267 12.70 -13.57 -13.01
C PHE A 267 13.26 -14.98 -13.11
N PRO A 268 12.76 -15.91 -12.31
CA PRO A 268 13.11 -17.32 -12.42
C PRO A 268 12.47 -17.95 -13.67
N ASP A 269 12.86 -19.16 -13.97
CA ASP A 269 12.28 -20.01 -15.02
C ASP A 269 11.06 -20.83 -14.58
N TYR A 270 10.51 -20.51 -13.41
CA TYR A 270 9.29 -21.12 -12.85
C TYR A 270 8.29 -20.05 -12.45
N TYR A 271 7.04 -20.47 -12.33
CA TYR A 271 5.96 -19.66 -11.76
C TYR A 271 5.64 -20.14 -10.35
N ALA A 272 5.38 -19.20 -9.46
CA ALA A 272 4.91 -19.48 -8.11
C ALA A 272 3.56 -18.81 -7.90
N VAL A 273 2.63 -19.51 -7.26
CA VAL A 273 1.28 -19.03 -7.00
C VAL A 273 1.09 -18.88 -5.49
N LYS A 274 0.71 -17.68 -5.06
CA LYS A 274 0.21 -17.42 -3.71
C LYS A 274 -1.29 -17.66 -3.74
N ALA A 275 -1.78 -18.60 -2.94
CA ALA A 275 -3.20 -18.82 -2.71
C ALA A 275 -3.52 -18.61 -1.22
N PRO A 276 -4.44 -17.72 -0.85
CA PRO A 276 -4.85 -17.55 0.53
C PRO A 276 -5.67 -18.76 0.98
N VAL A 277 -5.57 -19.09 2.26
CA VAL A 277 -6.36 -20.16 2.87
C VAL A 277 -7.11 -19.55 4.06
N PHE A 278 -8.43 -19.64 4.02
CA PHE A 278 -9.30 -19.11 5.05
C PHE A 278 -9.92 -20.24 5.87
N SER A 279 -9.96 -20.05 7.20
CA SER A 279 -10.59 -21.00 8.12
C SER A 279 -12.10 -20.75 8.24
N PHE A 280 -12.83 -20.79 7.13
CA PHE A 280 -14.27 -20.49 7.10
C PHE A 280 -15.08 -21.33 8.10
N ASN A 281 -14.67 -22.59 8.35
CA ASN A 281 -15.33 -23.45 9.34
C ASN A 281 -15.27 -22.93 10.78
N LYS A 282 -14.38 -21.94 11.05
CA LYS A 282 -14.21 -21.31 12.38
C LYS A 282 -14.84 -19.93 12.46
N MET A 283 -15.33 -19.41 11.35
CA MET A 283 -15.90 -18.06 11.24
C MET A 283 -17.39 -18.17 10.90
N SER A 284 -18.25 -17.66 11.77
CA SER A 284 -19.68 -17.55 11.51
C SER A 284 -19.99 -16.24 10.78
N ASN A 285 -20.96 -16.29 9.87
CA ASN A 285 -21.47 -15.13 9.14
C ASN A 285 -20.42 -14.39 8.26
N VAL A 286 -19.49 -15.12 7.67
CA VAL A 286 -18.52 -14.59 6.72
C VAL A 286 -18.91 -14.99 5.31
N ASP A 287 -18.86 -14.04 4.38
CA ASP A 287 -18.99 -14.35 2.94
C ASP A 287 -17.78 -15.18 2.51
N ILE A 288 -18.04 -16.29 1.86
CA ILE A 288 -17.02 -17.23 1.35
C ILE A 288 -16.63 -16.93 -0.10
N THR A 289 -17.29 -15.98 -0.73
CA THR A 289 -17.00 -15.55 -2.11
C THR A 289 -16.14 -14.30 -2.10
N LEU A 290 -15.12 -14.27 -2.96
CA LEU A 290 -14.34 -13.07 -3.23
C LEU A 290 -15.12 -12.22 -4.23
N SER A 291 -15.60 -11.07 -3.80
CA SER A 291 -16.42 -10.15 -4.62
C SER A 291 -15.68 -8.86 -4.91
#